data_ac05ad4b665c115f09b462d0bc637d8f
#
_entry.id   ac05ad4b665c115f09b462d0bc637d8f
#
_cell.length_a   1.000
_cell.length_b   1.000
_cell.length_c   1.000
_cell.angle_alpha   90.00
_cell.angle_beta   90.00
_cell.angle_gamma   90.00
#
_symmetry.space_group_name_H-M   'P 1'
#
loop_
_entity.id
_entity.type
_entity.pdbx_description
1 polymer ?
#
loop_
_entity_poly.entity_id
_entity_poly.type
_entity_poly.pdbx_seq_one_letter_code
_entity_poly.pdbx_strand_id
1 'polypeptide(L)'
;MRSRLRRSAYRSLSNLRVEFQRTMSEPTAVSRRATAWWPAVVALEEATDAVTSTAVAIGQGAPTPSATSVHALTGTLRAVADAIETRVPPRVTGPLPTDPELEAVTASVRSVLSVLIKGGGEARQETASV
;
A
#
# COMPACT_ATOMS: atom_id res chain seq x y z
N MET A 1 13.22 18.43 -2.65
CA MET A 1 11.95 17.84 -3.11
C MET A 1 11.68 16.45 -2.52
N ARG A 2 12.61 15.50 -2.61
CA ARG A 2 12.47 14.12 -2.06
C ARG A 2 12.14 14.05 -0.57
N SER A 3 12.73 14.91 0.26
CA SER A 3 12.48 14.94 1.72
C SER A 3 11.07 15.43 2.10
N ARG A 4 10.44 16.25 1.25
CA ARG A 4 9.07 16.73 1.48
C ARG A 4 8.03 15.65 1.21
N LEU A 5 8.20 14.88 0.12
CA LEU A 5 7.30 13.77 -0.23
C LEU A 5 7.34 12.66 0.82
N ARG A 6 8.55 12.31 1.29
CA ARG A 6 8.71 11.34 2.36
C ARG A 6 8.02 11.78 3.64
N ARG A 7 8.24 13.03 4.07
CA ARG A 7 7.57 13.59 5.25
C ARG A 7 6.05 13.62 5.10
N SER A 8 5.55 13.92 3.91
CA SER A 8 4.12 13.90 3.61
C SER A 8 3.55 12.49 3.72
N ALA A 9 4.22 11.47 3.16
CA ALA A 9 3.80 10.08 3.26
C ALA A 9 3.73 9.59 4.71
N TYR A 10 4.77 9.85 5.50
CA TYR A 10 4.76 9.49 6.93
C TYR A 10 3.69 10.22 7.74
N ARG A 11 3.42 11.50 7.44
CA ARG A 11 2.30 12.21 8.08
C ARG A 11 0.95 11.59 7.74
N SER A 12 0.74 11.23 6.48
CA SER A 12 -0.50 10.59 6.05
C SER A 12 -0.71 9.24 6.73
N LEU A 13 0.34 8.43 6.85
CA LEU A 13 0.30 7.15 7.56
C LEU A 13 0.07 7.33 9.06
N SER A 14 0.72 8.32 9.68
CA SER A 14 0.52 8.65 11.09
C SER A 14 -0.91 9.10 11.37
N ASN A 15 -1.47 9.95 10.52
CA ASN A 15 -2.87 10.38 10.62
C ASN A 15 -3.84 9.21 10.46
N LEU A 16 -3.58 8.32 9.51
CA LEU A 16 -4.38 7.12 9.31
C LEU A 16 -4.34 6.21 10.53
N ARG A 17 -3.19 6.04 11.16
CA ARG A 17 -3.03 5.27 12.40
C ARG A 17 -3.83 5.88 13.56
N VAL A 18 -3.79 7.20 13.73
CA VAL A 18 -4.55 7.92 14.76
C VAL A 18 -6.05 7.76 14.54
N GLU A 19 -6.53 7.94 13.32
CA GLU A 19 -7.94 7.72 12.97
C GLU A 19 -8.37 6.27 13.19
N PHE A 20 -7.51 5.30 12.87
CA PHE A 20 -7.77 3.90 13.16
C PHE A 20 -7.92 3.64 14.66
N GLN A 21 -7.01 4.15 15.50
CA GLN A 21 -7.10 4.01 16.95
C GLN A 21 -8.35 4.66 17.52
N ARG A 22 -8.75 5.82 16.99
CA ARG A 22 -9.99 6.50 17.37
C ARG A 22 -11.22 5.66 17.02
N THR A 23 -11.23 5.05 15.83
CA THR A 23 -12.31 4.20 15.35
C THR A 23 -12.46 2.93 16.19
N MET A 24 -11.36 2.38 16.71
CA MET A 24 -11.36 1.20 17.59
C MET A 24 -12.05 1.46 18.95
N SER A 25 -12.20 2.71 19.37
CA SER A 25 -12.93 3.09 20.57
C SER A 25 -14.44 3.32 20.33
N GLU A 26 -14.91 3.19 19.11
CA GLU A 26 -16.30 3.36 18.70
C GLU A 26 -17.10 2.03 18.68
N PRO A 27 -18.47 2.07 18.53
CA PRO A 27 -19.31 0.85 18.59
C PRO A 27 -18.91 -0.25 17.59
N THR A 28 -19.17 -1.48 17.96
CA THR A 28 -18.69 -2.74 17.36
C THR A 28 -18.74 -2.88 15.83
N ALA A 29 -19.68 -2.29 15.12
CA ALA A 29 -19.78 -2.37 13.66
C ALA A 29 -18.69 -1.56 12.93
N VAL A 30 -18.35 -0.38 13.46
CA VAL A 30 -17.30 0.50 12.94
C VAL A 30 -15.93 -0.10 13.24
N SER A 31 -15.77 -0.67 14.42
CA SER A 31 -14.56 -1.35 14.86
C SER A 31 -14.22 -2.59 14.00
N ARG A 32 -15.23 -3.38 13.56
CA ARG A 32 -15.00 -4.51 12.63
C ARG A 32 -14.48 -4.05 11.27
N ARG A 33 -15.02 -2.98 10.71
CA ARG A 33 -14.53 -2.41 9.44
C ARG A 33 -13.11 -1.91 9.57
N ALA A 34 -12.80 -1.19 10.65
CA ALA A 34 -11.45 -0.72 10.93
C ALA A 34 -10.46 -1.89 11.07
N THR A 35 -10.82 -2.95 11.80
CA THR A 35 -10.01 -4.15 11.96
C THR A 35 -9.72 -4.84 10.63
N ALA A 36 -10.69 -4.88 9.71
CA ALA A 36 -10.50 -5.44 8.37
C ALA A 36 -9.48 -4.65 7.52
N TRP A 37 -9.33 -3.35 7.78
CA TRP A 37 -8.37 -2.50 7.07
C TRP A 37 -6.94 -2.51 7.65
N TRP A 38 -6.80 -2.99 8.88
CA TRP A 38 -5.50 -2.98 9.56
C TRP A 38 -4.36 -3.68 8.80
N PRO A 39 -4.56 -4.86 8.20
CA PRO A 39 -3.53 -5.48 7.39
C PRO A 39 -3.08 -4.62 6.20
N ALA A 40 -3.99 -3.86 5.58
CA ALA A 40 -3.65 -2.94 4.51
C ALA A 40 -2.79 -1.77 5.00
N VAL A 41 -3.10 -1.22 6.17
CA VAL A 41 -2.31 -0.15 6.79
C VAL A 41 -0.89 -0.62 7.07
N VAL A 42 -0.73 -1.79 7.68
CA VAL A 42 0.58 -2.39 7.96
C VAL A 42 1.38 -2.61 6.67
N ALA A 43 0.74 -3.19 5.65
CA ALA A 43 1.40 -3.43 4.37
C ALA A 43 1.82 -2.13 3.66
N LEU A 44 1.04 -1.06 3.77
CA LEU A 44 1.39 0.26 3.24
C LEU A 44 2.55 0.91 4.00
N GLU A 45 2.62 0.75 5.32
CA GLU A 45 3.77 1.18 6.12
C GLU A 45 5.04 0.46 5.69
N GLU A 46 5.01 -0.85 5.54
CA GLU A 46 6.13 -1.67 5.06
C GLU A 46 6.57 -1.24 3.66
N ALA A 47 5.63 -0.99 2.75
CA ALA A 47 5.93 -0.50 1.41
C ALA A 47 6.61 0.88 1.44
N THR A 48 6.16 1.79 2.30
CA THR A 48 6.76 3.11 2.48
C THR A 48 8.19 3.02 3.02
N ASP A 49 8.42 2.14 3.98
CA ASP A 49 9.74 1.89 4.54
C ASP A 49 10.69 1.27 3.50
N ALA A 50 10.20 0.31 2.71
CA ALA A 50 10.96 -0.31 1.65
C ALA A 50 11.37 0.71 0.57
N VAL A 51 10.45 1.57 0.13
CA VAL A 51 10.75 2.66 -0.83
C VAL A 51 11.78 3.63 -0.25
N THR A 52 11.64 4.00 1.01
CA THR A 52 12.57 4.89 1.68
C THR A 52 13.97 4.28 1.77
N SER A 53 14.07 3.04 2.19
CA SER A 53 15.35 2.30 2.31
C SER A 53 16.03 2.16 0.95
N THR A 54 15.28 1.83 -0.09
CA THR A 54 15.78 1.73 -1.46
C THR A 54 16.30 3.08 -1.97
N ALA A 55 15.56 4.16 -1.72
CA ALA A 55 15.96 5.51 -2.12
C ALA A 55 17.24 5.97 -1.39
N VAL A 56 17.40 5.61 -0.12
CA VAL A 56 18.63 5.88 0.65
C VAL A 56 19.80 5.08 0.09
N ALA A 57 19.62 3.79 -0.18
CA ALA A 57 20.65 2.94 -0.74
C ALA A 57 21.16 3.47 -2.10
N ILE A 58 20.26 3.87 -2.99
CA ILE A 58 20.60 4.48 -4.29
C ILE A 58 21.37 5.79 -4.07
N GLY A 59 20.97 6.61 -3.11
CA GLY A 59 21.69 7.84 -2.75
C GLY A 59 23.09 7.57 -2.20
N GLN A 60 23.36 6.40 -1.68
CA GLN A 60 24.66 5.93 -1.19
C GLN A 60 25.48 5.15 -2.23
N GLY A 61 25.04 5.08 -3.47
CA GLY A 61 25.75 4.48 -4.57
C GLY A 61 25.31 3.05 -4.94
N ALA A 62 24.21 2.55 -4.37
CA ALA A 62 23.63 1.29 -4.82
C ALA A 62 23.15 1.39 -6.29
N PRO A 63 23.11 0.25 -7.03
CA PRO A 63 22.61 0.24 -8.40
C PRO A 63 21.23 0.85 -8.52
N THR A 64 20.99 1.60 -9.57
CA THR A 64 19.70 2.22 -9.87
C THR A 64 18.84 1.25 -10.66
N PRO A 65 17.58 1.00 -10.26
CA PRO A 65 16.66 0.17 -11.02
C PRO A 65 16.36 0.79 -12.39
N SER A 66 15.92 -0.03 -13.34
CA SER A 66 15.54 0.46 -14.66
C SER A 66 14.37 1.43 -14.61
N ALA A 67 14.36 2.41 -15.50
CA ALA A 67 13.23 3.36 -15.60
C ALA A 67 11.90 2.65 -15.90
N THR A 68 11.92 1.57 -16.70
CA THR A 68 10.76 0.75 -17.00
C THR A 68 10.20 0.09 -15.74
N SER A 69 11.04 -0.46 -14.88
CA SER A 69 10.64 -1.08 -13.62
C SER A 69 10.08 -0.08 -12.63
N VAL A 70 10.71 1.08 -12.50
CA VAL A 70 10.19 2.17 -11.66
C VAL A 70 8.83 2.65 -12.15
N HIS A 71 8.66 2.76 -13.48
CA HIS A 71 7.39 3.17 -14.07
C HIS A 71 6.28 2.13 -13.83
N ALA A 72 6.59 0.85 -13.99
CA ALA A 72 5.65 -0.24 -13.71
C ALA A 72 5.21 -0.25 -12.24
N LEU A 73 6.15 -0.05 -11.32
CA LEU A 73 5.85 0.00 -9.89
C LEU A 73 5.00 1.23 -9.53
N THR A 74 5.30 2.37 -10.11
CA THR A 74 4.51 3.60 -9.93
C THR A 74 3.08 3.41 -10.43
N GLY A 75 2.89 2.76 -11.59
CA GLY A 75 1.57 2.42 -12.13
C GLY A 75 0.78 1.52 -11.19
N THR A 76 1.42 0.51 -10.61
CA THR A 76 0.81 -0.38 -9.64
C THR A 76 0.41 0.36 -8.35
N LEU A 77 1.25 1.23 -7.84
CA LEU A 77 0.94 2.04 -6.66
C LEU A 77 -0.22 3.01 -6.91
N ARG A 78 -0.33 3.57 -8.10
CA ARG A 78 -1.51 4.37 -8.49
C ARG A 78 -2.78 3.54 -8.54
N ALA A 79 -2.71 2.32 -9.08
CA ALA A 79 -3.85 1.39 -9.07
C ALA A 79 -4.28 1.04 -7.64
N VAL A 80 -3.35 0.88 -6.71
CA VAL A 80 -3.62 0.69 -5.29
C VAL A 80 -4.33 1.92 -4.70
N ALA A 81 -3.84 3.12 -4.97
CA ALA A 81 -4.45 4.36 -4.49
C ALA A 81 -5.88 4.52 -5.01
N ASP A 82 -6.10 4.28 -6.30
CA ASP A 82 -7.43 4.31 -6.91
C ASP A 82 -8.38 3.28 -6.30
N ALA A 83 -7.89 2.08 -6.03
CA ALA A 83 -8.67 1.02 -5.39
C ALA A 83 -9.11 1.40 -3.98
N ILE A 84 -8.26 2.04 -3.21
CA ILE A 84 -8.58 2.53 -1.87
C ILE A 84 -9.63 3.65 -1.94
N GLU A 85 -9.46 4.58 -2.84
CA GLU A 85 -10.37 5.72 -3.02
C GLU A 85 -11.75 5.28 -3.52
N THR A 86 -11.80 4.42 -4.51
CA THR A 86 -13.04 3.97 -5.16
C THR A 86 -13.69 2.77 -4.46
N ARG A 87 -12.99 2.11 -3.55
CA ARG A 87 -13.41 0.85 -2.90
C ARG A 87 -13.68 -0.29 -3.90
N VAL A 88 -12.98 -0.27 -5.01
CA VAL A 88 -13.01 -1.30 -6.05
C VAL A 88 -11.67 -2.04 -6.03
N PRO A 89 -11.63 -3.37 -6.18
CA PRO A 89 -10.37 -4.11 -6.23
C PRO A 89 -9.40 -3.55 -7.27
N PRO A 90 -8.09 -3.49 -6.98
CA PRO A 90 -7.12 -2.90 -7.88
C PRO A 90 -7.01 -3.71 -9.17
N ARG A 91 -6.97 -3.02 -10.30
CA ARG A 91 -6.68 -3.60 -11.60
C ARG A 91 -5.21 -3.37 -11.92
N VAL A 92 -4.42 -4.40 -11.77
CA VAL A 92 -2.99 -4.38 -12.10
C VAL A 92 -2.82 -4.91 -13.51
N THR A 93 -2.23 -4.09 -14.38
CA THR A 93 -1.89 -4.46 -15.75
C THR A 93 -0.40 -4.78 -15.82
N GLY A 94 -0.08 -6.05 -15.93
CA GLY A 94 1.27 -6.54 -16.12
C GLY A 94 1.96 -7.05 -14.85
N PRO A 95 3.10 -7.71 -15.02
CA PRO A 95 3.88 -8.27 -13.92
C PRO A 95 4.60 -7.19 -13.10
N LEU A 96 4.83 -7.49 -11.83
CA LEU A 96 5.69 -6.66 -10.99
C LEU A 96 7.16 -6.78 -11.43
N PRO A 97 7.98 -5.73 -11.24
CA PRO A 97 9.40 -5.79 -11.58
C PRO A 97 10.15 -6.88 -10.83
N THR A 98 11.20 -7.39 -11.45
CA THR A 98 12.09 -8.40 -10.88
C THR A 98 13.50 -7.87 -10.59
N ASP A 99 13.70 -6.57 -10.69
CA ASP A 99 14.97 -5.92 -10.39
C ASP A 99 15.39 -6.20 -8.93
N PRO A 100 16.60 -6.69 -8.66
CA PRO A 100 17.06 -6.98 -7.30
C PRO A 100 16.97 -5.76 -6.36
N GLU A 101 17.21 -4.57 -6.89
CA GLU A 101 17.17 -3.31 -6.16
C GLU A 101 15.76 -2.94 -5.67
N LEU A 102 14.74 -3.50 -6.31
CA LEU A 102 13.33 -3.26 -6.00
C LEU A 102 12.66 -4.43 -5.27
N GLU A 103 13.40 -5.48 -4.93
CA GLU A 103 12.83 -6.71 -4.35
C GLU A 103 11.99 -6.44 -3.10
N ALA A 104 12.49 -5.67 -2.15
CA ALA A 104 11.78 -5.34 -0.92
C ALA A 104 10.51 -4.52 -1.20
N VAL A 105 10.60 -3.54 -2.10
CA VAL A 105 9.43 -2.72 -2.50
C VAL A 105 8.40 -3.59 -3.20
N THR A 106 8.83 -4.43 -4.12
CA THR A 106 7.95 -5.34 -4.89
C THR A 106 7.24 -6.33 -3.96
N ALA A 107 7.95 -6.90 -2.99
CA ALA A 107 7.37 -7.80 -2.00
C ALA A 107 6.29 -7.10 -1.16
N SER A 108 6.57 -5.89 -0.67
CA SER A 108 5.61 -5.11 0.11
C SER A 108 4.38 -4.70 -0.72
N VAL A 109 4.57 -4.28 -1.97
CA VAL A 109 3.48 -3.96 -2.89
C VAL A 109 2.61 -5.19 -3.17
N ARG A 110 3.22 -6.35 -3.34
CA ARG A 110 2.50 -7.62 -3.51
C ARG A 110 1.63 -7.94 -2.29
N SER A 111 2.12 -7.68 -1.09
CA SER A 111 1.36 -7.83 0.15
C SER A 111 0.15 -6.89 0.20
N VAL A 112 0.32 -5.62 -0.16
CA VAL A 112 -0.80 -4.65 -0.26
C VAL A 112 -1.86 -5.15 -1.25
N LEU A 113 -1.46 -5.56 -2.45
CA LEU A 113 -2.38 -6.09 -3.47
C LEU A 113 -3.14 -7.31 -2.96
N SER A 114 -2.47 -8.24 -2.31
CA SER A 114 -3.08 -9.45 -1.74
C SER A 114 -4.17 -9.10 -0.73
N VAL A 115 -3.92 -8.16 0.16
CA VAL A 115 -4.89 -7.69 1.17
C VAL A 115 -6.10 -7.04 0.51
N LEU A 116 -5.89 -6.15 -0.47
CA LEU A 116 -6.97 -5.43 -1.14
C LEU A 116 -7.85 -6.36 -1.99
N ILE A 117 -7.26 -7.36 -2.63
CA ILE A 117 -8.01 -8.35 -3.43
C ILE A 117 -8.86 -9.24 -2.52
N LYS A 118 -8.32 -9.71 -1.40
CA LYS A 118 -9.07 -10.53 -0.44
C LYS A 118 -10.21 -9.74 0.19
N GLY A 119 -9.95 -8.52 0.65
CA GLY A 119 -10.98 -7.66 1.24
C GLY A 119 -12.12 -7.32 0.27
N GLY A 120 -11.81 -7.14 -1.02
CA GLY A 120 -12.82 -6.94 -2.06
C GLY A 120 -13.69 -8.17 -2.34
N GLY A 121 -13.13 -9.37 -2.15
CA GLY A 121 -13.86 -10.63 -2.28
C GLY A 121 -14.88 -10.86 -1.17
N GLU A 122 -14.50 -10.59 0.06
CA GLU A 122 -15.37 -10.72 1.23
C GLU A 122 -16.55 -9.74 1.18
N ALA A 123 -16.30 -8.48 0.81
CA ALA A 123 -17.35 -7.47 0.66
C ALA A 123 -18.40 -7.84 -0.42
N ARG A 124 -17.98 -8.53 -1.48
CA ARG A 124 -18.91 -9.03 -2.52
C ARG A 124 -19.75 -10.22 -2.05
N GLN A 125 -19.18 -11.11 -1.25
CA GLN A 125 -19.90 -12.25 -0.70
C GLN A 125 -20.95 -11.81 0.32
N GLU A 126 -20.66 -10.80 1.13
CA GLU A 126 -21.59 -10.24 2.11
C GLU A 126 -22.80 -9.56 1.44
N THR A 127 -22.58 -8.87 0.32
CA THR A 127 -23.66 -8.26 -0.48
C THR A 127 -24.47 -9.29 -1.28
N ALA A 128 -23.89 -10.42 -1.64
CA ALA A 128 -24.57 -11.50 -2.37
C ALA A 128 -25.39 -12.42 -1.46
N SER A 129 -25.15 -12.40 -0.14
CA SER A 129 -25.89 -13.18 0.87
C SER A 129 -27.14 -12.49 1.42
N VAL A 130 -27.41 -11.28 0.98
CA VAL A 130 -28.61 -10.50 1.30
C VAL A 130 -29.51 -10.46 0.08
#